data_81bcee2d90c5f0d5863287e0524f4837
#
_entry.id   81bcee2d90c5f0d5863287e0524f4837
#
_cell.length_a   1.000
_cell.length_b   1.000
_cell.length_c   1.000
_cell.angle_alpha   90.00
_cell.angle_beta   90.00
_cell.angle_gamma   90.00
#
_symmetry.space_group_name_H-M   'P 1'
#
loop_
_entity.id
_entity.type
_entity.pdbx_description
1 polymer ?
#
loop_
_entity_poly.entity_id
_entity_poly.type
_entity_poly.pdbx_seq_one_letter_code
_entity_poly.pdbx_strand_id
1 'polypeptide(L)'
;MRSKTALALTMVVALAASVSMAGEIVYDAEYYVLKAQHGDEWAAEDTELDQKLAELREKFGQPPNIIHVMWDDTAYGDVGIPAIQKVRGLDTPNLNTMAEEGILFSHMYTEVGCTPSRAAVATGRLAIRSGMYNIGMLLEMHGMRDEEVTLAEVLSNVGYATAFHGKWHLGDIEESYPHNQGFDEAFFTGYNQILSLWTRTGETGNATM
;
A
#
# COMPACT_ATOMS: atom_id res chain seq x y z
N MET A 1 10.15 55.37 -43.82
CA MET A 1 10.03 54.95 -42.40
C MET A 1 8.85 54.01 -42.30
N ARG A 2 9.06 52.72 -42.18
CA ARG A 2 7.99 51.71 -42.01
C ARG A 2 8.09 51.14 -40.59
N SER A 3 7.07 51.45 -39.78
CA SER A 3 6.92 50.91 -38.44
C SER A 3 6.60 49.39 -38.51
N LYS A 4 7.40 48.57 -37.86
CA LYS A 4 7.13 47.15 -37.66
C LYS A 4 6.49 46.98 -36.27
N THR A 5 5.20 46.85 -36.24
CA THR A 5 4.46 46.44 -35.06
C THR A 5 4.64 44.93 -34.88
N ALA A 6 5.37 44.53 -33.86
CA ALA A 6 5.50 43.13 -33.46
C ALA A 6 4.26 42.71 -32.67
N LEU A 7 3.51 41.77 -33.22
CA LEU A 7 2.38 41.15 -32.56
C LEU A 7 2.93 40.02 -31.65
N ALA A 8 2.91 40.23 -30.35
CA ALA A 8 3.25 39.20 -29.38
C ALA A 8 2.04 38.27 -29.21
N LEU A 9 2.15 37.09 -29.74
CA LEU A 9 1.16 36.01 -29.56
C LEU A 9 1.43 35.36 -28.20
N THR A 10 0.64 35.73 -27.20
CA THR A 10 0.66 35.07 -25.88
C THR A 10 -0.09 33.74 -25.97
N MET A 11 0.65 32.66 -26.02
CA MET A 11 0.12 31.30 -26.01
C MET A 11 -0.25 30.96 -24.56
N VAL A 12 -1.53 31.07 -24.22
CA VAL A 12 -2.06 30.55 -22.95
C VAL A 12 -2.14 29.03 -23.08
N VAL A 13 -1.18 28.35 -22.49
CA VAL A 13 -1.27 26.89 -22.31
C VAL A 13 -2.24 26.65 -21.18
N ALA A 14 -3.46 26.30 -21.50
CA ALA A 14 -4.41 25.77 -20.54
C ALA A 14 -3.94 24.36 -20.15
N LEU A 15 -3.36 24.24 -18.97
CA LEU A 15 -3.13 22.95 -18.34
C LEU A 15 -4.51 22.40 -17.97
N ALA A 16 -5.09 21.57 -18.85
CA ALA A 16 -6.23 20.76 -18.49
C ALA A 16 -5.72 19.70 -17.49
N ALA A 17 -5.95 19.96 -16.20
CA ALA A 17 -5.85 18.92 -15.21
C ALA A 17 -6.87 17.84 -15.63
N SER A 18 -6.37 16.71 -16.09
CA SER A 18 -7.17 15.52 -16.26
C SER A 18 -7.63 15.09 -14.86
N VAL A 19 -8.85 15.51 -14.50
CA VAL A 19 -9.55 14.89 -13.39
C VAL A 19 -9.77 13.45 -13.82
N SER A 20 -8.96 12.54 -13.30
CA SER A 20 -9.23 11.12 -13.36
C SER A 20 -10.62 10.94 -12.76
N MET A 21 -11.59 10.57 -13.58
CA MET A 21 -12.88 10.12 -13.11
C MET A 21 -12.61 8.78 -12.43
N ALA A 22 -12.29 8.84 -11.13
CA ALA A 22 -12.31 7.63 -10.31
C ALA A 22 -13.71 7.03 -10.51
N GLY A 23 -13.75 5.80 -11.02
CA GLY A 23 -15.01 5.09 -11.21
C GLY A 23 -15.75 5.06 -9.86
N GLU A 24 -17.07 5.05 -9.91
CA GLU A 24 -17.90 4.93 -8.71
C GLU A 24 -17.45 3.67 -7.95
N ILE A 25 -17.06 3.85 -6.68
CA ILE A 25 -16.63 2.73 -5.85
C ILE A 25 -17.84 1.84 -5.59
N VAL A 26 -17.79 0.63 -6.09
CA VAL A 26 -18.84 -0.37 -5.86
C VAL A 26 -18.43 -1.21 -4.64
N TYR A 27 -19.17 -1.02 -3.56
CA TYR A 27 -18.95 -1.79 -2.34
C TYR A 27 -19.66 -3.15 -2.41
N ASP A 28 -19.21 -4.08 -1.59
CA ASP A 28 -19.88 -5.37 -1.46
C ASP A 28 -21.18 -5.30 -0.62
N ALA A 29 -21.93 -6.37 -0.60
CA ALA A 29 -23.22 -6.41 0.10
C ALA A 29 -23.06 -6.18 1.61
N GLU A 30 -21.95 -6.61 2.21
CA GLU A 30 -21.66 -6.45 3.64
C GLU A 30 -21.52 -4.98 4.01
N TYR A 31 -20.86 -4.18 3.17
CA TYR A 31 -20.75 -2.74 3.37
C TYR A 31 -22.13 -2.07 3.48
N TYR A 32 -23.05 -2.40 2.58
CA TYR A 32 -24.39 -1.77 2.60
C TYR A 32 -25.20 -2.16 3.84
N VAL A 33 -25.03 -3.39 4.33
CA VAL A 33 -25.67 -3.82 5.59
C VAL A 33 -25.09 -3.05 6.77
N LEU A 34 -23.78 -2.94 6.88
CA LEU A 34 -23.11 -2.20 7.95
C LEU A 34 -23.42 -0.71 7.88
N LYS A 35 -23.44 -0.13 6.69
CA LYS A 35 -23.81 1.28 6.48
C LYS A 35 -25.24 1.56 6.92
N ALA A 36 -26.17 0.64 6.69
CA ALA A 36 -27.54 0.80 7.18
C ALA A 36 -27.65 0.73 8.71
N GLN A 37 -26.72 0.07 9.38
CA GLN A 37 -26.68 -0.08 10.85
C GLN A 37 -25.90 1.04 11.53
N HIS A 38 -24.80 1.51 10.93
CA HIS A 38 -23.81 2.39 11.53
C HIS A 38 -23.54 3.68 10.75
N GLY A 39 -24.28 3.97 9.70
CA GLY A 39 -23.98 5.08 8.80
C GLY A 39 -24.00 6.46 9.47
N ASP A 40 -24.86 6.68 10.45
CA ASP A 40 -24.91 7.93 11.20
C ASP A 40 -23.70 8.08 12.14
N GLU A 41 -23.25 6.99 12.74
CA GLU A 41 -22.03 6.93 13.57
C GLU A 41 -20.80 7.22 12.71
N TRP A 42 -20.66 6.55 11.55
CA TRP A 42 -19.57 6.79 10.61
C TRP A 42 -19.52 8.24 10.10
N ALA A 43 -20.67 8.83 9.80
CA ALA A 43 -20.71 10.23 9.36
C ALA A 43 -20.26 11.21 10.46
N ALA A 44 -20.53 10.89 11.74
CA ALA A 44 -20.04 11.67 12.85
C ALA A 44 -18.52 11.51 13.04
N GLU A 45 -18.01 10.28 12.94
CA GLU A 45 -16.57 9.98 12.97
C GLU A 45 -15.82 10.62 11.80
N ASP A 46 -16.35 10.57 10.59
CA ASP A 46 -15.78 11.22 9.41
C ASP A 46 -15.65 12.74 9.64
N THR A 47 -16.66 13.36 10.22
CA THR A 47 -16.63 14.80 10.54
C THR A 47 -15.51 15.13 11.54
N GLU A 48 -15.32 14.32 12.57
CA GLU A 48 -14.23 14.49 13.54
C GLU A 48 -12.86 14.28 12.90
N LEU A 49 -12.73 13.25 12.05
CA LEU A 49 -11.50 12.96 11.32
C LEU A 49 -11.12 14.08 10.35
N ASP A 50 -12.10 14.62 9.61
CA ASP A 50 -11.88 15.74 8.69
C ASP A 50 -11.37 16.99 9.42
N GLN A 51 -11.89 17.28 10.60
CA GLN A 51 -11.40 18.38 11.44
C GLN A 51 -9.94 18.15 11.88
N LYS A 52 -9.62 16.95 12.37
CA LYS A 52 -8.25 16.59 12.76
C LYS A 52 -7.28 16.66 11.58
N LEU A 53 -7.71 16.18 10.41
CA LEU A 53 -6.91 16.25 9.19
C LEU A 53 -6.68 17.69 8.73
N ALA A 54 -7.66 18.56 8.87
CA ALA A 54 -7.53 19.98 8.56
C ALA A 54 -6.53 20.66 9.52
N GLU A 55 -6.61 20.40 10.82
CA GLU A 55 -5.66 20.90 11.83
C GLU A 55 -4.23 20.43 11.56
N LEU A 56 -4.05 19.15 11.22
CA LEU A 56 -2.74 18.59 10.88
C LEU A 56 -2.18 19.21 9.60
N ARG A 57 -3.03 19.45 8.60
CA ARG A 57 -2.65 20.10 7.36
C ARG A 57 -2.26 21.56 7.57
N GLU A 58 -2.96 22.28 8.41
CA GLU A 58 -2.60 23.64 8.83
C GLU A 58 -1.25 23.66 9.56
N LYS A 59 -1.04 22.69 10.46
CA LYS A 59 0.18 22.62 11.28
C LYS A 59 1.42 22.22 10.49
N PHE A 60 1.30 21.27 9.56
CA PHE A 60 2.44 20.67 8.86
C PHE A 60 2.55 21.05 7.40
N GLY A 61 1.51 21.64 6.80
CA GLY A 61 1.49 22.08 5.41
C GLY A 61 1.36 20.96 4.36
N GLN A 62 1.57 19.70 4.76
CA GLN A 62 1.50 18.53 3.89
C GLN A 62 1.11 17.29 4.70
N PRO A 63 0.54 16.25 4.07
CA PRO A 63 0.28 14.98 4.72
C PRO A 63 1.59 14.30 5.13
N PRO A 64 1.57 13.39 6.15
CA PRO A 64 2.75 12.68 6.60
C PRO A 64 3.24 11.68 5.56
N ASN A 65 4.56 11.44 5.53
CA ASN A 65 5.09 10.27 4.84
C ASN A 65 4.66 8.99 5.54
N ILE A 66 4.36 7.96 4.77
CA ILE A 66 3.92 6.65 5.26
C ILE A 66 5.02 5.63 4.94
N ILE A 67 5.56 4.99 5.98
CA ILE A 67 6.51 3.88 5.83
C ILE A 67 5.86 2.64 6.40
N HIS A 68 5.54 1.68 5.53
CA HIS A 68 5.02 0.39 5.91
C HIS A 68 6.13 -0.66 5.86
N VAL A 69 6.41 -1.31 6.98
CA VAL A 69 7.42 -2.38 7.07
C VAL A 69 6.72 -3.69 7.38
N MET A 70 6.79 -4.63 6.44
CA MET A 70 6.25 -5.97 6.60
C MET A 70 7.40 -6.97 6.77
N TRP A 71 7.46 -7.60 7.92
CA TRP A 71 8.45 -8.62 8.21
C TRP A 71 7.96 -9.99 7.78
N ASP A 72 8.89 -10.77 7.21
CA ASP A 72 8.60 -12.11 6.71
C ASP A 72 8.86 -13.13 7.83
N ASP A 73 7.91 -14.04 8.02
CA ASP A 73 7.97 -15.15 8.98
C ASP A 73 8.36 -14.73 10.42
N THR A 74 7.92 -13.54 10.84
CA THR A 74 8.14 -13.03 12.19
C THR A 74 6.97 -13.36 13.08
N ALA A 75 7.21 -14.23 14.07
CA ALA A 75 6.17 -14.67 14.97
C ALA A 75 5.91 -13.66 16.09
N TYR A 76 4.72 -13.76 16.68
CA TYR A 76 4.40 -13.07 17.92
C TYR A 76 5.44 -13.43 19.02
N GLY A 77 6.08 -12.44 19.59
CA GLY A 77 7.16 -12.63 20.58
C GLY A 77 8.56 -12.74 19.99
N ASP A 78 8.74 -12.64 18.67
CA ASP A 78 10.06 -12.45 18.05
C ASP A 78 10.54 -10.99 18.18
N VAL A 79 9.63 -10.06 18.41
CA VAL A 79 9.93 -8.65 18.71
C VAL A 79 10.08 -8.46 20.22
N GLY A 80 11.08 -7.71 20.63
CA GLY A 80 11.40 -7.50 22.05
C GLY A 80 10.52 -6.50 22.77
N ILE A 81 9.27 -6.29 22.35
CA ILE A 81 8.34 -5.40 23.01
C ILE A 81 8.02 -5.94 24.42
N PRO A 82 8.08 -5.11 25.50
CA PRO A 82 8.01 -5.60 26.89
C PRO A 82 6.78 -6.46 27.19
N ALA A 83 5.64 -6.19 26.57
CA ALA A 83 4.42 -6.97 26.76
C ALA A 83 4.52 -8.41 26.24
N ILE A 84 5.42 -8.69 25.28
CA ILE A 84 5.58 -9.99 24.60
C ILE A 84 6.99 -10.54 24.66
N GLN A 85 7.96 -9.75 25.08
CA GLN A 85 9.39 -10.08 25.12
C GLN A 85 9.71 -11.33 25.94
N LYS A 86 8.92 -11.63 26.95
CA LYS A 86 9.12 -12.80 27.82
C LYS A 86 9.04 -14.13 27.08
N VAL A 87 8.52 -14.16 25.87
CA VAL A 87 8.33 -15.39 25.09
C VAL A 87 9.65 -15.87 24.50
N ARG A 88 10.44 -14.96 23.90
CA ARG A 88 11.66 -15.32 23.16
C ARG A 88 12.95 -14.63 23.63
N GLY A 89 12.84 -13.59 24.43
CA GLY A 89 13.98 -12.88 25.01
C GLY A 89 14.81 -12.07 24.02
N LEU A 90 14.23 -11.71 22.87
CA LEU A 90 14.89 -10.83 21.91
C LEU A 90 14.88 -9.38 22.41
N ASP A 91 15.89 -8.62 22.03
CA ASP A 91 15.96 -7.18 22.31
C ASP A 91 15.82 -6.39 21.00
N THR A 92 14.79 -5.55 20.93
CA THR A 92 14.49 -4.70 19.78
C THR A 92 14.22 -3.28 20.26
N PRO A 93 15.23 -2.55 20.78
CA PRO A 93 15.03 -1.30 21.52
C PRO A 93 14.31 -0.22 20.69
N ASN A 94 14.61 -0.10 19.40
CA ASN A 94 13.94 0.87 18.53
C ASN A 94 12.46 0.57 18.33
N LEU A 95 12.09 -0.70 18.24
CA LEU A 95 10.69 -1.10 18.14
C LEU A 95 9.96 -0.93 19.46
N ASN A 96 10.65 -1.14 20.58
CA ASN A 96 10.12 -0.89 21.90
C ASN A 96 9.73 0.60 22.02
N THR A 97 10.64 1.50 21.63
CA THR A 97 10.37 2.95 21.59
C THR A 97 9.19 3.29 20.68
N MET A 98 9.14 2.72 19.48
CA MET A 98 8.01 2.95 18.58
C MET A 98 6.68 2.46 19.18
N ALA A 99 6.69 1.34 19.91
CA ALA A 99 5.49 0.82 20.57
C ALA A 99 5.04 1.70 21.75
N GLU A 100 5.99 2.34 22.45
CA GLU A 100 5.71 3.28 23.56
C GLU A 100 5.19 4.63 23.04
N GLU A 101 5.69 5.11 21.91
CA GLU A 101 5.32 6.39 21.32
C GLU A 101 4.09 6.31 20.40
N GLY A 102 3.72 5.13 19.95
CA GLY A 102 2.68 4.86 18.97
C GLY A 102 1.54 4.00 19.52
N ILE A 103 0.97 3.19 18.64
CA ILE A 103 -0.12 2.26 18.96
C ILE A 103 0.38 0.82 18.76
N LEU A 104 0.24 -0.01 19.78
CA LEU A 104 0.52 -1.44 19.73
C LEU A 104 -0.78 -2.24 19.71
N PHE A 105 -1.01 -2.95 18.61
CA PHE A 105 -2.13 -3.91 18.50
C PHE A 105 -1.72 -5.27 19.07
N SER A 106 -2.17 -5.61 20.26
CA SER A 106 -1.82 -6.86 20.93
C SER A 106 -2.60 -8.07 20.38
N HIS A 107 -3.69 -7.85 19.64
CA HIS A 107 -4.57 -8.88 19.09
C HIS A 107 -4.79 -8.66 17.58
N MET A 108 -3.72 -8.47 16.87
CA MET A 108 -3.75 -8.40 15.41
C MET A 108 -3.37 -9.75 14.81
N TYR A 109 -4.19 -10.26 13.91
CA TYR A 109 -3.96 -11.53 13.22
C TYR A 109 -3.74 -11.26 11.74
N THR A 110 -2.71 -11.89 11.19
CA THR A 110 -2.44 -11.91 9.75
C THR A 110 -3.15 -13.10 9.11
N GLU A 111 -3.10 -13.17 7.80
CA GLU A 111 -3.51 -14.36 7.05
C GLU A 111 -2.51 -15.51 7.26
N VAL A 112 -2.87 -16.71 6.81
CA VAL A 112 -2.15 -17.96 7.11
C VAL A 112 -0.83 -18.16 6.37
N GLY A 113 -0.35 -17.21 5.60
CA GLY A 113 0.91 -17.35 4.85
C GLY A 113 1.35 -16.06 4.16
N CYS A 114 2.49 -16.13 3.47
CA CYS A 114 3.13 -14.96 2.86
C CYS A 114 2.24 -14.28 1.82
N THR A 115 1.81 -15.01 0.79
CA THR A 115 0.96 -14.46 -0.29
C THR A 115 -0.37 -13.94 0.24
N PRO A 116 -1.15 -14.71 1.02
CA PRO A 116 -2.40 -14.21 1.59
C PRO A 116 -2.24 -12.94 2.42
N SER A 117 -1.25 -12.89 3.31
CA SER A 117 -1.00 -11.72 4.15
C SER A 117 -0.60 -10.49 3.34
N ARG A 118 0.24 -10.67 2.32
CA ARG A 118 0.66 -9.57 1.43
C ARG A 118 -0.49 -9.04 0.60
N ALA A 119 -1.33 -9.93 0.08
CA ALA A 119 -2.54 -9.54 -0.65
C ALA A 119 -3.50 -8.75 0.25
N ALA A 120 -3.73 -9.23 1.49
CA ALA A 120 -4.59 -8.53 2.44
C ALA A 120 -4.05 -7.14 2.80
N VAL A 121 -2.73 -7.00 2.99
CA VAL A 121 -2.09 -5.69 3.22
C VAL A 121 -2.20 -4.78 2.01
N ALA A 122 -1.95 -5.32 0.81
CA ALA A 122 -1.98 -4.51 -0.42
C ALA A 122 -3.39 -4.02 -0.76
N THR A 123 -4.42 -4.82 -0.51
CA THR A 123 -5.79 -4.54 -0.97
C THR A 123 -6.77 -4.15 0.14
N GLY A 124 -6.40 -4.31 1.41
CA GLY A 124 -7.33 -4.15 2.54
C GLY A 124 -8.44 -5.19 2.59
N ARG A 125 -8.34 -6.29 1.82
CA ARG A 125 -9.36 -7.33 1.69
C ARG A 125 -8.86 -8.67 2.21
N LEU A 126 -9.76 -9.50 2.70
CA LEU A 126 -9.42 -10.89 3.00
C LEU A 126 -8.90 -11.59 1.74
N ALA A 127 -7.82 -12.34 1.87
CA ALA A 127 -7.13 -12.97 0.75
C ALA A 127 -8.02 -13.90 -0.07
N ILE A 128 -9.03 -14.51 0.54
CA ILE A 128 -10.01 -15.33 -0.17
C ILE A 128 -10.84 -14.52 -1.19
N ARG A 129 -11.03 -13.22 -0.96
CA ARG A 129 -11.79 -12.34 -1.86
C ARG A 129 -10.98 -11.87 -3.06
N SER A 130 -9.68 -11.69 -2.88
CA SER A 130 -8.75 -11.34 -3.97
C SER A 130 -8.30 -12.55 -4.80
N GLY A 131 -8.66 -13.76 -4.37
CA GLY A 131 -8.18 -15.00 -4.98
C GLY A 131 -6.76 -15.42 -4.58
N MET A 132 -6.08 -14.62 -3.73
CA MET A 132 -4.69 -14.82 -3.31
C MET A 132 -4.60 -15.60 -1.98
N TYR A 133 -5.45 -16.60 -1.80
CA TYR A 133 -5.57 -17.36 -0.54
C TYR A 133 -4.54 -18.48 -0.38
N ASN A 134 -3.83 -18.85 -1.45
CA ASN A 134 -2.75 -19.83 -1.43
C ASN A 134 -1.40 -19.16 -1.55
N ILE A 135 -0.35 -19.84 -1.09
CA ILE A 135 1.02 -19.40 -1.31
C ILE A 135 1.34 -19.64 -2.79
N GLY A 136 1.59 -18.56 -3.53
CA GLY A 136 2.02 -18.63 -4.92
C GLY A 136 3.44 -19.16 -5.01
N MET A 137 3.73 -19.97 -6.02
CA MET A 137 5.07 -20.44 -6.33
C MET A 137 5.59 -19.80 -7.61
N LEU A 138 6.89 -19.71 -7.78
CA LEU A 138 7.50 -19.23 -9.01
C LEU A 138 7.09 -20.10 -10.21
N LEU A 139 6.87 -19.47 -11.34
CA LEU A 139 6.52 -20.10 -12.62
C LEU A 139 5.10 -20.72 -12.66
N GLU A 140 4.25 -20.35 -11.74
CA GLU A 140 2.83 -20.72 -11.80
C GLU A 140 2.05 -19.87 -12.79
N MET A 141 2.66 -18.81 -13.31
CA MET A 141 2.07 -17.88 -14.29
C MET A 141 0.72 -17.35 -13.85
N HIS A 142 0.67 -16.91 -12.61
CA HIS A 142 -0.51 -16.33 -12.00
C HIS A 142 -0.13 -15.20 -11.04
N GLY A 143 -1.10 -14.36 -10.69
CA GLY A 143 -0.87 -13.26 -9.76
C GLY A 143 -2.14 -12.55 -9.32
N MET A 144 -1.95 -11.51 -8.55
CA MET A 144 -3.02 -10.59 -8.19
C MET A 144 -3.57 -9.96 -9.47
N ARG A 145 -4.89 -9.87 -9.57
CA ARG A 145 -5.58 -9.37 -10.75
C ARG A 145 -5.52 -7.85 -10.82
N ASP A 146 -5.57 -7.31 -12.04
CA ASP A 146 -5.60 -5.88 -12.30
C ASP A 146 -6.79 -5.15 -11.66
N GLU A 147 -7.90 -5.87 -11.47
CA GLU A 147 -9.11 -5.28 -10.89
C GLU A 147 -9.03 -5.09 -9.37
N GLU A 148 -8.01 -5.65 -8.72
CA GLU A 148 -7.78 -5.42 -7.30
C GLU A 148 -7.20 -4.01 -7.10
N VAL A 149 -7.87 -3.22 -6.28
CA VAL A 149 -7.38 -1.89 -5.93
C VAL A 149 -6.41 -1.98 -4.78
N THR A 150 -5.20 -1.49 -4.99
CA THR A 150 -4.13 -1.54 -3.99
C THR A 150 -4.05 -0.25 -3.15
N LEU A 151 -3.44 -0.37 -1.97
CA LEU A 151 -3.10 0.78 -1.15
C LEU A 151 -2.22 1.79 -1.90
N ALA A 152 -1.32 1.32 -2.77
CA ALA A 152 -0.47 2.19 -3.57
C ALA A 152 -1.28 3.03 -4.56
N GLU A 153 -2.24 2.42 -5.26
CA GLU A 153 -3.14 3.14 -6.16
C GLU A 153 -4.00 4.18 -5.42
N VAL A 154 -4.54 3.81 -4.26
CA VAL A 154 -5.32 4.73 -3.43
C VAL A 154 -4.47 5.93 -3.00
N LEU A 155 -3.23 5.71 -2.56
CA LEU A 155 -2.32 6.78 -2.14
C LEU A 155 -1.84 7.62 -3.32
N SER A 156 -1.53 7.01 -4.46
CA SER A 156 -1.17 7.72 -5.68
C SER A 156 -2.29 8.65 -6.15
N ASN A 157 -3.53 8.21 -6.08
CA ASN A 157 -4.71 9.02 -6.46
C ASN A 157 -4.91 10.27 -5.59
N VAL A 158 -4.35 10.29 -4.38
CA VAL A 158 -4.37 11.47 -3.49
C VAL A 158 -3.03 12.22 -3.46
N GLY A 159 -2.13 11.90 -4.39
CA GLY A 159 -0.91 12.67 -4.66
C GLY A 159 0.35 12.20 -3.91
N TYR A 160 0.35 11.01 -3.33
CA TYR A 160 1.59 10.42 -2.81
C TYR A 160 2.43 9.85 -3.95
N ALA A 161 3.73 10.02 -3.86
CA ALA A 161 4.68 9.17 -4.59
C ALA A 161 4.80 7.83 -3.85
N THR A 162 4.75 6.74 -4.61
CA THR A 162 4.66 5.38 -4.06
C THR A 162 5.89 4.55 -4.43
N ALA A 163 6.45 3.83 -3.47
CA ALA A 163 7.62 2.98 -3.71
C ALA A 163 7.48 1.63 -3.00
N PHE A 164 7.91 0.57 -3.66
CA PHE A 164 7.95 -0.77 -3.10
C PHE A 164 9.37 -1.34 -3.10
N HIS A 165 9.81 -1.86 -1.97
CA HIS A 165 11.12 -2.48 -1.83
C HIS A 165 11.01 -3.84 -1.12
N GLY A 166 11.57 -4.89 -1.71
CA GLY A 166 11.70 -6.20 -1.08
C GLY A 166 10.85 -7.30 -1.70
N LYS A 167 10.37 -8.23 -0.88
CA LYS A 167 9.60 -9.39 -1.33
C LYS A 167 8.18 -8.98 -1.73
N TRP A 168 7.82 -9.21 -3.00
CA TRP A 168 6.48 -8.97 -3.51
C TRP A 168 5.52 -10.13 -3.21
N HIS A 169 5.72 -11.24 -3.83
CA HIS A 169 5.00 -12.50 -3.64
C HIS A 169 3.49 -12.44 -3.95
N LEU A 170 3.10 -11.56 -4.86
CA LEU A 170 1.70 -11.44 -5.33
C LEU A 170 1.56 -11.77 -6.81
N GLY A 171 2.52 -12.49 -7.37
CA GLY A 171 2.44 -13.03 -8.72
C GLY A 171 3.75 -12.95 -9.48
N ASP A 172 3.79 -13.69 -10.59
CA ASP A 172 4.91 -13.81 -11.51
C ASP A 172 4.52 -13.53 -12.98
N ILE A 173 3.38 -12.88 -13.18
CA ILE A 173 2.94 -12.33 -14.46
C ILE A 173 3.07 -10.81 -14.44
N GLU A 174 3.26 -10.21 -15.60
CA GLU A 174 3.54 -8.79 -15.76
C GLU A 174 2.50 -7.89 -15.09
N GLU A 175 1.22 -8.22 -15.25
CA GLU A 175 0.10 -7.45 -14.72
C GLU A 175 0.11 -7.37 -13.18
N SER A 176 0.66 -8.39 -12.53
CA SER A 176 0.71 -8.48 -11.07
C SER A 176 1.94 -7.82 -10.44
N TYR A 177 2.87 -7.29 -11.23
CA TYR A 177 4.08 -6.67 -10.68
C TYR A 177 3.79 -5.32 -10.01
N PRO A 178 4.58 -4.91 -9.01
CA PRO A 178 4.30 -3.70 -8.23
C PRO A 178 4.09 -2.44 -9.08
N HIS A 179 4.84 -2.26 -10.15
CA HIS A 179 4.71 -1.09 -11.03
C HIS A 179 3.40 -1.06 -11.82
N ASN A 180 2.73 -2.20 -11.99
CA ASN A 180 1.39 -2.30 -12.56
C ASN A 180 0.30 -2.32 -11.47
N GLN A 181 0.70 -2.23 -10.20
CA GLN A 181 -0.17 -2.26 -9.02
C GLN A 181 -0.02 -0.97 -8.19
N GLY A 182 0.23 0.15 -8.87
CA GLY A 182 0.18 1.49 -8.32
C GLY A 182 1.47 2.01 -7.67
N PHE A 183 2.60 1.31 -7.79
CA PHE A 183 3.87 1.81 -7.30
C PHE A 183 4.65 2.52 -8.40
N ASP A 184 5.06 3.79 -8.15
CA ASP A 184 5.86 4.60 -9.08
C ASP A 184 7.28 4.05 -9.21
N GLU A 185 7.82 3.52 -8.11
CA GLU A 185 9.13 2.87 -8.05
C GLU A 185 9.01 1.48 -7.44
N ALA A 186 9.68 0.50 -8.03
CA ALA A 186 9.70 -0.85 -7.51
C ALA A 186 11.08 -1.50 -7.61
N PHE A 187 11.63 -1.89 -6.46
CA PHE A 187 12.80 -2.74 -6.36
C PHE A 187 12.44 -4.00 -5.57
N PHE A 188 12.17 -5.10 -6.27
CA PHE A 188 11.53 -6.24 -5.64
C PHE A 188 12.07 -7.59 -6.09
N THR A 189 11.77 -8.60 -5.30
CA THR A 189 11.92 -10.01 -5.68
C THR A 189 10.53 -10.62 -5.77
N GLY A 190 10.28 -11.40 -6.81
CA GLY A 190 8.98 -12.07 -6.99
C GLY A 190 8.67 -13.05 -5.86
N TYR A 191 9.71 -13.56 -5.20
CA TYR A 191 9.62 -14.52 -4.11
C TYR A 191 10.49 -14.10 -2.91
N ASN A 192 10.79 -15.01 -1.96
CA ASN A 192 11.74 -14.69 -0.90
C ASN A 192 13.17 -14.62 -1.42
N GLN A 193 14.03 -13.86 -0.73
CA GLN A 193 15.41 -13.62 -1.16
C GLN A 193 16.25 -14.91 -1.27
N ILE A 194 16.01 -15.89 -0.42
CA ILE A 194 16.74 -17.15 -0.42
C ILE A 194 16.49 -17.90 -1.73
N LEU A 195 15.25 -17.98 -2.17
CA LEU A 195 14.88 -18.62 -3.42
C LEU A 195 15.40 -17.84 -4.63
N SER A 196 15.43 -16.51 -4.56
CA SER A 196 16.03 -15.66 -5.60
C SER A 196 17.52 -15.89 -5.79
N LEU A 197 18.25 -16.22 -4.72
CA LEU A 197 19.66 -16.61 -4.78
C LEU A 197 19.87 -17.98 -5.43
N TRP A 198 18.89 -18.87 -5.33
CA TRP A 198 18.96 -20.21 -5.90
C TRP A 198 18.50 -20.26 -7.35
N THR A 199 17.56 -19.46 -7.75
CA THR A 199 17.16 -19.29 -9.14
C THR A 199 18.14 -18.34 -9.83
N ARG A 200 19.23 -18.87 -10.29
CA ARG A 200 20.37 -18.18 -10.91
C ARG A 200 20.05 -17.41 -12.20
N THR A 201 18.84 -17.27 -12.57
CA THR A 201 18.41 -16.69 -13.84
C THR A 201 18.19 -15.18 -13.81
N GLY A 202 18.26 -14.52 -12.66
CA GLY A 202 18.13 -13.06 -12.60
C GLY A 202 16.77 -12.51 -13.04
N GLU A 203 15.81 -13.37 -13.30
CA GLU A 203 14.49 -13.00 -13.82
C GLU A 203 13.40 -13.01 -12.74
N THR A 204 13.78 -13.20 -11.52
CA THR A 204 12.86 -13.06 -10.40
C THR A 204 12.70 -11.58 -10.07
N GLY A 205 11.61 -11.02 -10.50
CA GLY A 205 11.24 -9.66 -10.19
C GLY A 205 12.35 -8.69 -10.56
N ASN A 206 12.54 -8.45 -11.82
CA ASN A 206 13.49 -7.45 -12.23
C ASN A 206 13.07 -6.14 -11.62
N ALA A 207 13.90 -5.66 -10.70
CA ALA A 207 13.96 -4.26 -10.45
C ALA A 207 14.11 -3.59 -11.82
N THR A 208 13.11 -2.95 -12.27
CA THR A 208 13.29 -1.92 -13.27
C THR A 208 13.93 -0.76 -12.54
N MET A 209 15.23 -0.63 -12.73
CA MET A 209 15.92 0.61 -12.39
C MET A 209 15.58 1.68 -13.40
#